data_43883fbb940184dab49eac5d3427afeb
#
_entry.id   43883fbb940184dab49eac5d3427afeb
#
_cell.length_a   1.000
_cell.length_b   1.000
_cell.length_c   1.000
_cell.angle_alpha   90.00
_cell.angle_beta   90.00
_cell.angle_gamma   90.00
#
_symmetry.space_group_name_H-M   'P 1'
#
loop_
_entity.id
_entity.type
_entity.pdbx_description
1 polymer ?
#
loop_
_entity_poly.entity_id
_entity_poly.type
_entity_poly.pdbx_seq_one_letter_code
_entity_poly.pdbx_strand_id
1 'polypeptide(L)'
;MQDRLEQLARVELFAGLKPAALELIAKVAAEETHATGTKIFQHGDAGDKLYLILEGKVRISREVPGMGEEALAVLGPGQMFGEMALLDESPRSADARVHERCRLLSIAKDGFDDLLFMHKDLAYEVLWSIVGMLVKRLRETNDKLTFLSVSGKF
;
A
#
# COMPACT_ATOMS: atom_id res chain seq x y z
N MET A 1 -19.59 9.40 -3.83
CA MET A 1 -18.35 10.15 -4.16
C MET A 1 -17.70 10.79 -2.93
N GLN A 2 -18.45 11.45 -2.08
CA GLN A 2 -17.92 12.07 -0.88
C GLN A 2 -17.26 11.04 0.06
N ASP A 3 -17.91 9.91 0.30
CA ASP A 3 -17.37 8.85 1.13
C ASP A 3 -16.07 8.30 0.56
N ARG A 4 -15.99 8.18 -0.77
CA ARG A 4 -14.80 7.70 -1.46
C ARG A 4 -13.63 8.67 -1.27
N LEU A 5 -13.91 9.98 -1.33
CA LEU A 5 -12.89 11.01 -1.11
C LEU A 5 -12.36 10.97 0.32
N GLU A 6 -13.26 10.80 1.29
CA GLU A 6 -12.87 10.68 2.70
C GLU A 6 -12.01 9.44 2.93
N GLN A 7 -12.37 8.32 2.33
CA GLN A 7 -11.60 7.07 2.41
C GLN A 7 -10.19 7.25 1.84
N LEU A 8 -10.08 7.87 0.65
CA LEU A 8 -8.80 8.13 0.02
C LEU A 8 -7.94 9.11 0.83
N ALA A 9 -8.57 10.13 1.43
CA ALA A 9 -7.84 11.12 2.22
C ALA A 9 -7.20 10.53 3.48
N ARG A 10 -7.66 9.38 3.95
CA ARG A 10 -7.09 8.70 5.11
C ARG A 10 -5.81 7.93 4.79
N VAL A 11 -5.55 7.68 3.52
CA VAL A 11 -4.35 6.97 3.10
C VAL A 11 -3.16 7.91 3.21
N GLU A 12 -2.07 7.42 3.81
CA GLU A 12 -0.85 8.21 4.00
C GLU A 12 -0.36 8.83 2.69
N LEU A 13 -0.40 8.05 1.61
CA LEU A 13 0.04 8.48 0.29
C LEU A 13 -0.77 9.67 -0.26
N PHE A 14 -2.05 9.74 0.09
CA PHE A 14 -2.98 10.76 -0.43
C PHE A 14 -3.37 11.81 0.60
N ALA A 15 -2.85 11.68 1.82
CA ALA A 15 -3.12 12.66 2.88
C ALA A 15 -2.59 14.03 2.46
N GLY A 16 -3.41 15.05 2.65
CA GLY A 16 -3.03 16.42 2.28
C GLY A 16 -3.33 16.81 0.84
N LEU A 17 -3.80 15.88 0.01
CA LEU A 17 -4.22 16.23 -1.35
C LEU A 17 -5.54 17.00 -1.32
N LYS A 18 -5.69 17.92 -2.27
CA LYS A 18 -6.92 18.71 -2.43
C LYS A 18 -8.06 17.82 -2.92
N PRO A 19 -9.32 18.18 -2.63
CA PRO A 19 -10.47 17.39 -3.09
C PRO A 19 -10.49 17.11 -4.59
N ALA A 20 -10.10 18.10 -5.41
CA ALA A 20 -10.03 17.90 -6.87
C ALA A 20 -9.03 16.81 -7.25
N ALA A 21 -7.90 16.71 -6.56
CA ALA A 21 -6.90 15.66 -6.78
C ALA A 21 -7.46 14.30 -6.37
N LEU A 22 -8.13 14.22 -5.22
CA LEU A 22 -8.75 12.99 -4.75
C LEU A 22 -9.84 12.50 -5.69
N GLU A 23 -10.61 13.40 -6.30
CA GLU A 23 -11.60 13.03 -7.31
C GLU A 23 -10.98 12.36 -8.53
N LEU A 24 -9.84 12.86 -8.98
CA LEU A 24 -9.10 12.25 -10.10
C LEU A 24 -8.63 10.84 -9.75
N ILE A 25 -8.12 10.65 -8.55
CA ILE A 25 -7.67 9.34 -8.08
C ILE A 25 -8.86 8.38 -7.95
N ALA A 26 -9.98 8.86 -7.43
CA ALA A 26 -11.20 8.05 -7.28
C ALA A 26 -11.68 7.48 -8.61
N LYS A 27 -11.49 8.21 -9.71
CA LYS A 27 -11.91 7.77 -11.04
C LYS A 27 -11.13 6.55 -11.55
N VAL A 28 -9.90 6.36 -11.10
CA VAL A 28 -9.07 5.22 -11.52
C VAL A 28 -9.06 4.09 -10.48
N ALA A 29 -9.74 4.27 -9.36
CA ALA A 29 -9.85 3.25 -8.32
C ALA A 29 -11.03 2.31 -8.61
N ALA A 30 -10.83 1.02 -8.36
CA ALA A 30 -11.86 0.01 -8.50
C ALA A 30 -12.10 -0.69 -7.16
N GLU A 31 -13.34 -1.05 -6.88
CA GLU A 31 -13.69 -1.75 -5.66
C GLU A 31 -13.67 -3.25 -5.87
N GLU A 32 -13.06 -3.98 -4.92
CA GLU A 32 -12.98 -5.44 -4.94
C GLU A 32 -13.43 -5.98 -3.59
N THR A 33 -14.10 -7.12 -3.60
CA THR A 33 -14.50 -7.85 -2.40
C THR A 33 -13.88 -9.23 -2.43
N HIS A 34 -13.26 -9.65 -1.33
CA HIS A 34 -12.59 -10.94 -1.24
C HIS A 34 -12.96 -11.66 0.05
N ALA A 35 -13.23 -12.96 -0.06
CA ALA A 35 -13.52 -13.83 1.06
C ALA A 35 -12.27 -14.15 1.87
N THR A 36 -12.47 -14.47 3.14
CA THR A 36 -11.39 -14.92 4.04
C THR A 36 -10.59 -16.05 3.40
N GLY A 37 -9.27 -15.96 3.47
CA GLY A 37 -8.35 -16.96 2.93
C GLY A 37 -7.93 -16.71 1.48
N THR A 38 -8.57 -15.79 0.77
CA THR A 38 -8.22 -15.47 -0.61
C THR A 38 -6.80 -14.90 -0.68
N LYS A 39 -5.99 -15.41 -1.59
CA LYS A 39 -4.67 -14.85 -1.86
C LYS A 39 -4.83 -13.73 -2.89
N ILE A 40 -4.51 -12.50 -2.48
CA ILE A 40 -4.61 -11.32 -3.35
C ILE A 40 -3.42 -11.30 -4.31
N PHE A 41 -2.23 -11.53 -3.79
CA PHE A 41 -1.01 -11.75 -4.59
C PHE A 41 0.00 -12.54 -3.76
N GLN A 42 1.01 -13.06 -4.43
CA GLN A 42 2.06 -13.82 -3.76
C GLN A 42 3.44 -13.25 -4.09
N HIS A 43 4.40 -13.56 -3.23
CA HIS A 43 5.80 -13.20 -3.43
C HIS A 43 6.28 -13.63 -4.83
N GLY A 44 6.93 -12.71 -5.52
CA GLY A 44 7.41 -12.94 -6.87
C GLY A 44 6.46 -12.56 -8.00
N ASP A 45 5.17 -12.32 -7.70
CA ASP A 45 4.22 -11.85 -8.71
C ASP A 45 4.61 -10.46 -9.21
N ALA A 46 4.23 -10.15 -10.44
CA ALA A 46 4.36 -8.79 -10.96
C ALA A 46 3.49 -7.83 -10.14
N GLY A 47 4.10 -6.73 -9.70
CA GLY A 47 3.38 -5.70 -8.93
C GLY A 47 2.74 -4.70 -9.87
N ASP A 48 1.43 -4.75 -10.01
CA ASP A 48 0.68 -3.91 -10.94
C ASP A 48 -0.45 -3.10 -10.30
N LYS A 49 -0.67 -3.25 -9.00
CA LYS A 49 -1.74 -2.54 -8.28
C LYS A 49 -1.32 -2.15 -6.86
N LEU A 50 -1.85 -1.02 -6.44
CA LEU A 50 -1.88 -0.58 -5.04
C LEU A 50 -3.26 -0.91 -4.47
N TYR A 51 -3.33 -1.30 -3.22
CA TYR A 51 -4.59 -1.61 -2.53
C TYR A 51 -4.77 -0.76 -1.28
N LEU A 52 -6.01 -0.30 -1.07
CA LEU A 52 -6.45 0.35 0.16
C LEU A 52 -7.53 -0.50 0.80
N ILE A 53 -7.41 -0.78 2.10
CA ILE A 53 -8.41 -1.55 2.83
C ILE A 53 -9.53 -0.62 3.30
N LEU A 54 -10.76 -0.92 2.84
CA LEU A 54 -11.97 -0.21 3.29
C LEU A 54 -12.60 -0.92 4.48
N GLU A 55 -12.66 -2.25 4.44
CA GLU A 55 -13.20 -3.11 5.50
C GLU A 55 -12.40 -4.40 5.55
N GLY A 56 -12.34 -5.02 6.73
CA GLY A 56 -11.68 -6.29 6.92
C GLY A 56 -10.19 -6.17 7.22
N LYS A 57 -9.48 -7.27 7.09
CA LYS A 57 -8.05 -7.34 7.40
C LYS A 57 -7.30 -8.16 6.36
N VAL A 58 -6.09 -7.72 6.05
CA VAL A 58 -5.19 -8.42 5.12
C VAL A 58 -3.90 -8.78 5.86
N ARG A 59 -3.47 -10.03 5.71
CA ARG A 59 -2.23 -10.52 6.29
C ARG A 59 -1.13 -10.45 5.24
N ILE A 60 -0.04 -9.77 5.57
CA ILE A 60 1.17 -9.71 4.77
C ILE A 60 2.14 -10.72 5.37
N SER A 61 2.64 -11.65 4.55
CA SER A 61 3.45 -12.75 5.03
C SER A 61 4.46 -13.23 3.98
N ARG A 62 5.39 -14.08 4.41
CA ARG A 62 6.32 -14.77 3.52
C ARG A 62 6.42 -16.21 3.95
N GLU A 63 6.58 -17.11 2.99
CA GLU A 63 6.92 -18.48 3.28
C GLU A 63 8.43 -18.59 3.43
N VAL A 64 8.85 -19.18 4.56
CA VAL A 64 10.26 -19.42 4.85
C VAL A 64 10.50 -20.93 4.72
N PRO A 65 11.42 -21.37 3.85
CA PRO A 65 11.70 -22.79 3.66
C PRO A 65 11.98 -23.49 4.99
N GLY A 66 11.23 -24.57 5.25
CA GLY A 66 11.36 -25.37 6.47
C GLY A 66 10.67 -24.79 7.70
N MET A 67 10.14 -23.58 7.64
CA MET A 67 9.49 -22.91 8.77
C MET A 67 8.03 -22.57 8.51
N GLY A 68 7.56 -22.70 7.28
CA GLY A 68 6.20 -22.35 6.90
C GLY A 68 6.00 -20.84 6.70
N GLU A 69 4.78 -20.38 6.94
CA GLU A 69 4.43 -18.98 6.76
C GLU A 69 4.90 -18.12 7.94
N GLU A 70 5.57 -17.03 7.64
CA GLU A 70 5.99 -16.03 8.61
C GLU A 70 5.15 -14.77 8.40
N ALA A 71 4.31 -14.43 9.37
CA ALA A 71 3.48 -13.24 9.29
C ALA A 71 4.33 -12.00 9.56
N LEU A 72 4.30 -11.05 8.62
CA LEU A 72 5.04 -9.78 8.74
C LEU A 72 4.16 -8.68 9.31
N ALA A 73 2.87 -8.65 8.94
CA ALA A 73 1.93 -7.66 9.42
C ALA A 73 0.50 -8.10 9.17
N VAL A 74 -0.44 -7.58 9.97
CA VAL A 74 -1.87 -7.66 9.70
C VAL A 74 -2.37 -6.23 9.58
N LEU A 75 -2.92 -5.90 8.42
CA LEU A 75 -3.36 -4.54 8.09
C LEU A 75 -4.88 -4.45 8.14
N GLY A 76 -5.38 -3.30 8.55
CA GLY A 76 -6.81 -3.04 8.70
C GLY A 76 -7.29 -1.82 7.92
N PRO A 77 -8.55 -1.40 8.16
CA PRO A 77 -9.15 -0.28 7.42
C PRO A 77 -8.32 0.99 7.49
N GLY A 78 -8.22 1.69 6.35
CA GLY A 78 -7.43 2.91 6.21
C GLY A 78 -5.98 2.67 5.87
N GLN A 79 -5.50 1.44 5.95
CA GLN A 79 -4.13 1.09 5.59
C GLN A 79 -4.04 0.63 4.14
N MET A 80 -2.88 0.85 3.54
CA MET A 80 -2.62 0.43 2.17
C MET A 80 -1.51 -0.60 2.12
N PHE A 81 -1.49 -1.37 1.05
CA PHE A 81 -0.43 -2.33 0.79
C PHE A 81 -0.20 -2.46 -0.71
N GLY A 82 0.96 -3.01 -1.08
CA GLY A 82 1.34 -3.15 -2.48
C GLY A 82 1.76 -1.85 -3.14
N GLU A 83 2.01 -0.79 -2.37
CA GLU A 83 2.36 0.53 -2.86
C GLU A 83 3.72 0.57 -3.55
N MET A 84 4.59 -0.39 -3.27
CA MET A 84 5.90 -0.46 -3.93
C MET A 84 5.76 -0.65 -5.44
N ALA A 85 4.65 -1.25 -5.87
CA ALA A 85 4.36 -1.45 -7.29
C ALA A 85 4.22 -0.13 -8.06
N LEU A 86 3.87 0.96 -7.38
CA LEU A 86 3.77 2.28 -8.01
C LEU A 86 5.12 2.96 -8.16
N LEU A 87 6.12 2.52 -7.39
CA LEU A 87 7.41 3.20 -7.31
C LEU A 87 8.48 2.55 -8.18
N ASP A 88 8.41 1.24 -8.36
CA ASP A 88 9.35 0.52 -9.20
C ASP A 88 8.66 -0.70 -9.84
N GLU A 89 9.40 -1.44 -10.65
CA GLU A 89 8.88 -2.62 -11.33
C GLU A 89 9.32 -3.92 -10.65
N SER A 90 9.78 -3.85 -9.41
CA SER A 90 10.19 -5.04 -8.67
C SER A 90 9.01 -5.97 -8.42
N PRO A 91 9.23 -7.29 -8.44
CA PRO A 91 8.20 -8.25 -8.08
C PRO A 91 7.72 -8.04 -6.64
N ARG A 92 6.53 -8.56 -6.33
CA ARG A 92 5.99 -8.53 -4.96
C ARG A 92 7.00 -9.13 -3.98
N SER A 93 7.26 -8.41 -2.89
CA SER A 93 8.23 -8.82 -1.87
C SER A 93 7.63 -9.73 -0.81
N ALA A 94 6.32 -9.92 -0.80
CA ALA A 94 5.61 -10.74 0.18
C ALA A 94 4.28 -11.22 -0.39
N ASP A 95 3.62 -12.11 0.34
CA ASP A 95 2.26 -12.57 0.04
C ASP A 95 1.26 -11.63 0.72
N ALA A 96 0.12 -11.42 0.09
CA ALA A 96 -1.03 -10.75 0.69
C ALA A 96 -2.23 -11.69 0.66
N ARG A 97 -2.74 -12.04 1.83
CA ARG A 97 -3.87 -12.96 2.00
C ARG A 97 -4.94 -12.32 2.87
N VAL A 98 -6.19 -12.51 2.49
CA VAL A 98 -7.31 -11.99 3.25
C VAL A 98 -7.40 -12.72 4.59
N HIS A 99 -7.21 -11.98 5.67
CA HIS A 99 -7.28 -12.49 7.05
C HIS A 99 -8.73 -12.51 7.56
N GLU A 100 -9.47 -11.44 7.29
CA GLU A 100 -10.91 -11.34 7.48
C GLU A 100 -11.51 -10.79 6.20
N ARG A 101 -12.71 -11.23 5.82
CA ARG A 101 -13.37 -10.79 4.59
C ARG A 101 -13.14 -9.30 4.36
N CYS A 102 -12.66 -8.96 3.18
CA CYS A 102 -12.24 -7.60 2.85
C CYS A 102 -13.04 -6.96 1.75
N ARG A 103 -13.19 -5.65 1.88
CA ARG A 103 -13.57 -4.77 0.80
C ARG A 103 -12.39 -3.82 0.58
N LEU A 104 -11.85 -3.84 -0.65
CA LEU A 104 -10.63 -3.12 -1.01
C LEU A 104 -10.90 -2.14 -2.14
N LEU A 105 -10.12 -1.06 -2.18
CA LEU A 105 -9.95 -0.26 -3.39
C LEU A 105 -8.64 -0.67 -4.02
N SER A 106 -8.66 -0.93 -5.32
CA SER A 106 -7.44 -1.17 -6.08
C SER A 106 -7.19 -0.02 -7.06
N ILE A 107 -5.93 0.34 -7.21
CA ILE A 107 -5.50 1.35 -8.17
C ILE A 107 -4.41 0.71 -9.01
N ALA A 108 -4.69 0.54 -10.31
CA ALA A 108 -3.73 -0.05 -11.24
C ALA A 108 -2.61 0.94 -11.52
N LYS A 109 -1.38 0.43 -11.60
CA LYS A 109 -0.19 1.24 -11.89
C LYS A 109 -0.35 2.03 -13.19
N ASP A 110 -0.81 1.37 -14.25
CA ASP A 110 -0.94 2.01 -15.56
C ASP A 110 -1.94 3.17 -15.51
N GLY A 111 -3.09 2.98 -14.88
CA GLY A 111 -4.09 4.04 -14.73
C GLY A 111 -3.56 5.20 -13.88
N PHE A 112 -2.82 4.89 -12.84
CA PHE A 112 -2.22 5.90 -11.98
C PHE A 112 -1.13 6.67 -12.71
N ASP A 113 -0.25 5.98 -13.44
CA ASP A 113 0.80 6.61 -14.24
C ASP A 113 0.22 7.56 -15.30
N ASP A 114 -0.83 7.12 -16.00
CA ASP A 114 -1.51 7.94 -16.99
C ASP A 114 -2.11 9.20 -16.34
N LEU A 115 -2.72 9.03 -15.17
CA LEU A 115 -3.31 10.14 -14.42
C LEU A 115 -2.23 11.18 -14.06
N LEU A 116 -1.10 10.73 -13.56
CA LEU A 116 0.02 11.62 -13.20
C LEU A 116 0.62 12.30 -14.42
N PHE A 117 0.68 11.60 -15.54
CA PHE A 117 1.18 12.17 -16.79
C PHE A 117 0.27 13.29 -17.30
N MET A 118 -1.04 13.10 -17.20
CA MET A 118 -2.04 14.07 -17.67
C MET A 118 -2.20 15.26 -16.70
N HIS A 119 -1.89 15.10 -15.43
CA HIS A 119 -2.11 16.11 -14.39
C HIS A 119 -0.81 16.38 -13.61
N LYS A 120 0.02 17.28 -14.14
CA LYS A 120 1.34 17.57 -13.56
C LYS A 120 1.29 18.14 -12.15
N ASP A 121 0.27 18.93 -11.84
CA ASP A 121 0.08 19.48 -10.48
C ASP A 121 -0.19 18.36 -9.49
N LEU A 122 -1.01 17.40 -9.86
CA LEU A 122 -1.27 16.21 -9.05
C LEU A 122 0.01 15.39 -8.87
N ALA A 123 0.76 15.19 -9.96
CA ALA A 123 2.02 14.46 -9.93
C ALA A 123 3.00 15.08 -8.93
N TYR A 124 3.11 16.41 -8.92
CA TYR A 124 3.96 17.12 -7.99
C TYR A 124 3.56 16.86 -6.53
N GLU A 125 2.27 17.00 -6.23
CA GLU A 125 1.76 16.77 -4.87
C GLU A 125 1.97 15.32 -4.41
N VAL A 126 1.70 14.36 -5.30
CA VAL A 126 1.88 12.92 -5.01
C VAL A 126 3.35 12.59 -4.77
N LEU A 127 4.26 13.15 -5.58
CA LEU A 127 5.69 12.93 -5.41
C LEU A 127 6.17 13.40 -4.04
N TRP A 128 5.72 14.57 -3.58
CA TRP A 128 6.08 15.06 -2.25
C TRP A 128 5.52 14.17 -1.14
N SER A 129 4.30 13.66 -1.31
CA SER A 129 3.72 12.69 -0.36
C SER A 129 4.55 11.41 -0.30
N ILE A 130 4.98 10.90 -1.45
CA ILE A 130 5.83 9.70 -1.52
C ILE A 130 7.16 9.95 -0.81
N VAL A 131 7.80 11.08 -1.09
CA VAL A 131 9.07 11.44 -0.44
C VAL A 131 8.91 11.47 1.07
N GLY A 132 7.86 12.11 1.57
CA GLY A 132 7.59 12.18 3.01
C GLY A 132 7.37 10.81 3.63
N MET A 133 6.61 9.96 2.97
CA MET A 133 6.35 8.59 3.42
C MET A 133 7.63 7.76 3.46
N LEU A 134 8.47 7.85 2.43
CA LEU A 134 9.73 7.11 2.36
C LEU A 134 10.73 7.60 3.41
N VAL A 135 10.81 8.90 3.64
CA VAL A 135 11.66 9.47 4.68
C VAL A 135 11.25 8.95 6.06
N LYS A 136 9.94 8.94 6.33
CA LYS A 136 9.41 8.42 7.59
C LYS A 136 9.76 6.94 7.79
N ARG A 137 9.55 6.13 6.76
CA ARG A 137 9.88 4.70 6.81
C ARG A 137 11.38 4.46 7.00
N LEU A 138 12.20 5.27 6.33
CA LEU A 138 13.65 5.18 6.47
C LEU A 138 14.11 5.49 7.89
N ARG A 139 13.55 6.55 8.49
CA ARG A 139 13.85 6.89 9.88
C ARG A 139 13.46 5.79 10.85
N GLU A 140 12.25 5.23 10.68
CA GLU A 140 11.78 4.12 11.51
C GLU A 140 12.67 2.89 11.36
N THR A 141 13.10 2.59 10.15
CA THR A 141 14.01 1.47 9.88
C THR A 141 15.38 1.71 10.52
N ASN A 142 15.91 2.93 10.41
CA ASN A 142 17.19 3.28 11.04
C ASN A 142 17.11 3.18 12.56
N ASP A 143 15.99 3.62 13.15
CA ASP A 143 15.80 3.50 14.61
C ASP A 143 15.75 2.04 15.03
N LYS A 144 15.08 1.17 14.29
CA LYS A 144 15.04 -0.27 14.55
C LYS A 144 16.43 -0.90 14.45
N LEU A 145 17.19 -0.53 13.42
CA LEU A 145 18.55 -1.03 13.23
C LEU A 145 19.46 -0.57 14.37
N THR A 146 19.35 0.66 14.79
CA THR A 146 20.11 1.21 15.92
C THR A 146 19.78 0.45 17.20
N PHE A 147 18.49 0.22 17.46
CA PHE A 147 18.04 -0.55 18.62
C PHE A 147 18.61 -1.97 18.61
N LEU A 148 18.53 -2.67 17.48
CA LEU A 148 19.04 -4.03 17.35
C LEU A 148 20.56 -4.07 17.53
N SER A 149 21.27 -3.09 16.99
CA SER A 149 22.73 -3.00 17.11
C SER A 149 23.16 -2.81 18.57
N VAL A 150 22.46 -1.95 19.30
CA VAL A 150 22.72 -1.72 20.72
C VAL A 150 22.37 -2.97 21.55
N SER A 151 21.19 -3.56 21.29
CA SER A 151 20.74 -4.77 22.01
C SER A 151 21.66 -5.97 21.76
N GLY A 152 22.21 -6.09 20.57
CA GLY A 152 23.12 -7.17 20.22
C GLY A 152 24.48 -7.10 20.89
N LYS A 153 24.82 -5.98 21.54
CA LYS A 153 26.09 -5.83 22.26
C LYS A 153 26.02 -6.29 23.71
N PHE A 154 24.83 -6.54 24.17
CA PHE A 154 24.56 -6.95 25.54
C PHE A 154 23.93 -8.33 25.59
#